data_59a7c9dd960e9072e7fe23ed0ea43961
#
_entry.id   59a7c9dd960e9072e7fe23ed0ea43961
#
_cell.length_a   1.000
_cell.length_b   1.000
_cell.length_c   1.000
_cell.angle_alpha   90.00
_cell.angle_beta   90.00
_cell.angle_gamma   90.00
#
_symmetry.space_group_name_H-M   'P 1'
#
loop_
_entity.id
_entity.type
_entity.pdbx_description
1 polymer ?
#
loop_
_entity_poly.entity_id
_entity_poly.type
_entity_poly.pdbx_seq_one_letter_code
_entity_poly.pdbx_strand_id
1 'polypeptide(L)'
;MRSISACLVFILLACTHVRAQQVSSHAQSLVETIQQLRKVGLPSPDEVDNTPAKVPGLLRQLNQELKALIVDDLNDSTRYGAPNEEELLEQLRAAGWNELPNHKWNAYGEIRQIKFDWKTEYQPGILIVSPQLWIPCGGGDPDSVIYVFQGNARHWDLVLSTDSDFDAQDQRDESGIQYAISPPDSRGKWFLVLARVPPSCSGRDDVVRYEVLDPGPKAAEPTVLLTHQEKLVGDFNPPFLLDVHEDWFAITEGKLRRLDRGLGVTISRYQVRENQVQRIAPLALTPQDFLDQWVQLPWADASQWSKGPSGDALKEWHSELSGLLPDSTEIRSVHLCSGSEAGDAGWLVEVWIDQQLNPSTKKQNLYIEIAKTGGVFHISQVRDVHPAGCQGKTPLMPFMEHNLPAW
;
A
#
# COMPACT_ATOMS: atom_id res chain seq x y z
N MET A 1 -45.65 25.28 -57.45
CA MET A 1 -45.15 25.25 -56.07
C MET A 1 -45.10 23.79 -55.58
N ARG A 2 -44.22 22.96 -56.11
CA ARG A 2 -43.95 21.59 -55.61
C ARG A 2 -42.58 21.13 -56.13
N SER A 3 -41.47 21.68 -55.60
CA SER A 3 -40.11 21.17 -55.90
C SER A 3 -39.01 21.59 -54.96
N ILE A 4 -39.33 22.14 -53.79
CA ILE A 4 -38.29 22.59 -52.83
C ILE A 4 -38.14 21.65 -51.60
N SER A 5 -39.12 20.72 -51.36
CA SER A 5 -39.10 19.83 -50.20
C SER A 5 -38.18 18.61 -50.29
N ALA A 6 -37.71 18.23 -51.47
CA ALA A 6 -36.86 17.01 -51.61
C ALA A 6 -35.37 17.22 -51.37
N CYS A 7 -34.84 18.44 -51.50
CA CYS A 7 -33.42 18.71 -51.28
C CYS A 7 -33.02 18.86 -49.79
N LEU A 8 -33.94 19.24 -48.90
CA LEU A 8 -33.65 19.43 -47.50
C LEU A 8 -33.51 18.12 -46.70
N VAL A 9 -34.16 17.04 -47.15
CA VAL A 9 -34.08 15.71 -46.52
C VAL A 9 -32.74 15.03 -46.85
N PHE A 10 -32.16 15.30 -48.02
CA PHE A 10 -30.84 14.71 -48.39
C PHE A 10 -29.68 15.38 -47.69
N ILE A 11 -29.78 16.64 -47.29
CA ILE A 11 -28.70 17.33 -46.54
C ILE A 11 -28.67 16.94 -45.06
N LEU A 12 -29.81 16.56 -44.46
CA LEU A 12 -29.88 16.04 -43.08
C LEU A 12 -29.40 14.59 -42.94
N LEU A 13 -29.46 13.80 -44.00
CA LEU A 13 -28.93 12.43 -44.04
C LEU A 13 -27.42 12.36 -44.32
N ALA A 14 -26.81 13.41 -44.85
CA ALA A 14 -25.39 13.47 -45.11
C ALA A 14 -24.58 13.94 -43.90
N CYS A 15 -25.22 14.45 -42.84
CA CYS A 15 -24.53 14.90 -41.60
C CYS A 15 -24.45 13.85 -40.48
N THR A 16 -25.02 12.68 -40.67
CA THR A 16 -24.63 11.50 -39.88
C THR A 16 -23.38 10.89 -40.50
N HIS A 17 -22.32 11.67 -40.62
CA HIS A 17 -21.00 11.09 -40.72
C HIS A 17 -20.81 10.29 -39.42
N VAL A 18 -20.98 9.00 -39.54
CA VAL A 18 -20.30 8.03 -38.68
C VAL A 18 -18.86 8.51 -38.68
N ARG A 19 -18.46 9.22 -37.62
CA ARG A 19 -17.04 9.41 -37.32
C ARG A 19 -16.51 8.00 -37.21
N ALA A 20 -15.93 7.49 -38.29
CA ALA A 20 -15.05 6.34 -38.16
C ALA A 20 -14.00 6.79 -37.16
N GLN A 21 -14.13 6.35 -35.94
CA GLN A 21 -13.24 6.68 -34.86
C GLN A 21 -11.90 6.18 -35.34
N GLN A 22 -11.00 7.11 -35.67
CA GLN A 22 -9.66 6.76 -36.13
C GLN A 22 -9.00 6.06 -34.96
N VAL A 23 -8.85 4.76 -35.06
CA VAL A 23 -8.26 3.93 -34.02
C VAL A 23 -6.86 4.46 -33.77
N SER A 24 -6.55 4.78 -32.51
CA SER A 24 -5.22 5.26 -32.12
C SER A 24 -4.16 4.21 -32.48
N SER A 25 -3.00 4.68 -32.99
CA SER A 25 -1.86 3.79 -33.25
C SER A 25 -1.40 3.09 -31.97
N HIS A 26 -1.51 3.76 -30.81
CA HIS A 26 -1.19 3.18 -29.52
C HIS A 26 -2.16 2.08 -29.13
N ALA A 27 -3.47 2.24 -29.39
CA ALA A 27 -4.44 1.20 -29.17
C ALA A 27 -4.16 -0.05 -30.02
N GLN A 28 -3.75 0.12 -31.28
CA GLN A 28 -3.37 -1.01 -32.14
C GLN A 28 -2.13 -1.73 -31.63
N SER A 29 -1.06 -0.99 -31.29
CA SER A 29 0.18 -1.56 -30.74
C SER A 29 -0.05 -2.28 -29.43
N LEU A 30 -0.90 -1.72 -28.56
CA LEU A 30 -1.28 -2.34 -27.30
C LEU A 30 -1.98 -3.70 -27.51
N VAL A 31 -2.95 -3.75 -28.43
CA VAL A 31 -3.67 -4.98 -28.77
C VAL A 31 -2.72 -6.03 -29.36
N GLU A 32 -1.78 -5.63 -30.23
CA GLU A 32 -0.77 -6.52 -30.75
C GLU A 32 0.13 -7.10 -29.65
N THR A 33 0.53 -6.29 -28.68
CA THR A 33 1.32 -6.72 -27.52
C THR A 33 0.54 -7.70 -26.65
N ILE A 34 -0.74 -7.43 -26.35
CA ILE A 34 -1.62 -8.38 -25.63
C ILE A 34 -1.74 -9.71 -26.41
N GLN A 35 -1.89 -9.67 -27.72
CA GLN A 35 -1.95 -10.89 -28.52
C GLN A 35 -0.64 -11.69 -28.49
N GLN A 36 0.51 -11.03 -28.39
CA GLN A 36 1.80 -11.70 -28.20
C GLN A 36 1.88 -12.35 -26.82
N LEU A 37 1.44 -11.65 -25.74
CA LEU A 37 1.37 -12.21 -24.41
C LEU A 37 0.43 -13.43 -24.34
N ARG A 38 -0.73 -13.38 -24.99
CA ARG A 38 -1.65 -14.52 -25.10
C ARG A 38 -1.02 -15.75 -25.74
N LYS A 39 -0.10 -15.58 -26.69
CA LYS A 39 0.64 -16.67 -27.34
C LYS A 39 1.72 -17.31 -26.49
N VAL A 40 2.12 -16.67 -25.40
CA VAL A 40 3.12 -17.24 -24.49
C VAL A 40 2.59 -18.47 -23.78
N GLY A 41 1.28 -18.48 -23.48
CA GLY A 41 0.67 -19.48 -22.63
C GLY A 41 0.92 -19.22 -21.16
N LEU A 42 0.21 -19.94 -20.32
CA LEU A 42 0.45 -19.92 -18.87
C LEU A 42 1.50 -20.96 -18.50
N PRO A 43 2.32 -20.70 -17.48
CA PRO A 43 3.16 -21.73 -16.90
C PRO A 43 2.29 -22.87 -16.36
N SER A 44 2.80 -24.10 -16.39
CA SER A 44 2.14 -25.18 -15.66
C SER A 44 2.13 -24.88 -14.16
N PRO A 45 1.21 -25.46 -13.37
CA PRO A 45 1.19 -25.27 -11.93
C PRO A 45 2.52 -25.57 -11.23
N ASP A 46 3.31 -26.47 -11.82
CA ASP A 46 4.63 -26.86 -11.29
C ASP A 46 5.76 -25.90 -11.74
N GLU A 47 5.49 -24.99 -12.68
CA GLU A 47 6.44 -24.04 -13.25
C GLU A 47 6.08 -22.57 -12.96
N VAL A 48 5.22 -22.33 -11.99
CA VAL A 48 4.71 -20.97 -11.64
C VAL A 48 5.87 -20.00 -11.36
N ASP A 49 7.00 -20.49 -10.88
CA ASP A 49 8.20 -19.70 -10.62
C ASP A 49 9.00 -19.31 -11.88
N ASN A 50 8.64 -19.83 -13.05
CA ASN A 50 9.40 -19.63 -14.28
C ASN A 50 8.65 -18.75 -15.28
N THR A 51 8.68 -17.43 -15.06
CA THR A 51 8.18 -16.49 -16.07
C THR A 51 9.01 -16.59 -17.36
N PRO A 52 8.38 -16.85 -18.52
CA PRO A 52 9.13 -16.95 -19.78
C PRO A 52 9.90 -15.66 -20.08
N ALA A 53 11.16 -15.79 -20.51
CA ALA A 53 12.12 -14.68 -20.66
C ALA A 53 11.62 -13.50 -21.52
N LYS A 54 10.66 -13.71 -22.42
CA LYS A 54 10.09 -12.64 -23.26
C LYS A 54 8.97 -11.84 -22.58
N VAL A 55 8.34 -12.39 -21.52
CA VAL A 55 7.18 -11.76 -20.86
C VAL A 55 7.54 -10.40 -20.25
N PRO A 56 8.63 -10.24 -19.51
CA PRO A 56 9.00 -8.94 -18.94
C PRO A 56 9.13 -7.82 -19.99
N GLY A 57 9.73 -8.13 -21.14
CA GLY A 57 9.85 -7.17 -22.24
C GLY A 57 8.50 -6.76 -22.83
N LEU A 58 7.60 -7.74 -22.98
CA LEU A 58 6.24 -7.47 -23.49
C LEU A 58 5.38 -6.69 -22.48
N LEU A 59 5.52 -6.97 -21.18
CA LEU A 59 4.80 -6.21 -20.14
C LEU A 59 5.29 -4.76 -20.07
N ARG A 60 6.58 -4.53 -20.18
CA ARG A 60 7.12 -3.15 -20.29
C ARG A 60 6.58 -2.43 -21.52
N GLN A 61 6.57 -3.08 -22.68
CA GLN A 61 5.99 -2.51 -23.88
C GLN A 61 4.50 -2.21 -23.70
N LEU A 62 3.74 -3.13 -23.11
CA LEU A 62 2.31 -2.97 -22.81
C LEU A 62 2.07 -1.73 -21.94
N ASN A 63 2.83 -1.56 -20.85
CA ASN A 63 2.72 -0.38 -19.99
C ASN A 63 3.06 0.91 -20.72
N GLN A 64 4.08 0.92 -21.58
CA GLN A 64 4.45 2.09 -22.38
C GLN A 64 3.34 2.50 -23.37
N GLU A 65 2.77 1.53 -24.08
CA GLU A 65 1.69 1.79 -25.04
C GLU A 65 0.41 2.22 -24.33
N LEU A 66 0.08 1.59 -23.22
CA LEU A 66 -1.08 1.97 -22.39
C LEU A 66 -0.93 3.38 -21.84
N LYS A 67 0.24 3.74 -21.32
CA LYS A 67 0.57 5.09 -20.87
C LYS A 67 0.42 6.11 -21.99
N ALA A 68 0.96 5.81 -23.18
CA ALA A 68 0.86 6.69 -24.33
C ALA A 68 -0.61 6.88 -24.78
N LEU A 69 -1.40 5.80 -24.81
CA LEU A 69 -2.83 5.87 -25.10
C LEU A 69 -3.58 6.75 -24.10
N ILE A 70 -3.27 6.64 -22.80
CA ILE A 70 -3.89 7.47 -21.76
C ILE A 70 -3.51 8.94 -21.96
N VAL A 71 -2.23 9.25 -22.24
CA VAL A 71 -1.75 10.61 -22.50
C VAL A 71 -2.46 11.23 -23.70
N ASP A 72 -2.56 10.49 -24.80
CA ASP A 72 -3.25 10.95 -26.01
C ASP A 72 -4.72 11.23 -25.72
N ASP A 73 -5.37 10.33 -24.98
CA ASP A 73 -6.77 10.42 -24.63
C ASP A 73 -7.07 11.64 -23.73
N LEU A 74 -6.23 11.86 -22.72
CA LEU A 74 -6.34 13.01 -21.82
C LEU A 74 -6.14 14.36 -22.52
N ASN A 75 -5.35 14.40 -23.58
CA ASN A 75 -4.97 15.62 -24.31
C ASN A 75 -5.69 15.76 -25.67
N ASP A 76 -6.67 14.88 -25.96
CA ASP A 76 -7.46 15.02 -27.19
C ASP A 76 -8.37 16.25 -27.12
N SER A 77 -7.94 17.31 -27.80
CA SER A 77 -8.66 18.60 -27.87
C SER A 77 -10.04 18.53 -28.55
N THR A 78 -10.38 17.41 -29.17
CA THR A 78 -11.67 17.20 -29.85
C THR A 78 -12.73 16.66 -28.92
N ARG A 79 -12.38 16.29 -27.68
CA ARG A 79 -13.30 15.74 -26.69
C ARG A 79 -13.99 16.80 -25.86
N TYR A 80 -15.23 16.52 -25.55
CA TYR A 80 -16.02 17.24 -24.57
C TYR A 80 -16.18 16.33 -23.34
N GLY A 81 -15.36 16.54 -22.33
CA GLY A 81 -15.45 15.81 -21.06
C GLY A 81 -14.13 15.17 -20.62
N ALA A 82 -14.10 14.72 -19.38
CA ALA A 82 -12.98 13.97 -18.85
C ALA A 82 -13.01 12.54 -19.41
N PRO A 83 -11.87 12.00 -19.83
CA PRO A 83 -11.77 10.61 -20.26
C PRO A 83 -12.13 9.67 -19.10
N ASN A 84 -12.63 8.50 -19.44
CA ASN A 84 -13.01 7.49 -18.49
C ASN A 84 -12.60 6.09 -18.99
N GLU A 85 -12.69 5.11 -18.10
CA GLU A 85 -12.32 3.72 -18.41
C GLU A 85 -13.07 3.18 -19.64
N GLU A 86 -14.37 3.43 -19.75
CA GLU A 86 -15.20 2.87 -20.84
C GLU A 86 -14.74 3.35 -22.22
N GLU A 87 -14.38 4.64 -22.33
CA GLU A 87 -13.89 5.21 -23.60
C GLU A 87 -12.54 4.60 -24.03
N LEU A 88 -11.62 4.38 -23.09
CA LEU A 88 -10.37 3.70 -23.39
C LEU A 88 -10.59 2.24 -23.78
N LEU A 89 -11.48 1.53 -23.09
CA LEU A 89 -11.82 0.15 -23.44
C LEU A 89 -12.54 0.06 -24.80
N GLU A 90 -13.35 1.05 -25.15
CA GLU A 90 -13.95 1.13 -26.50
C GLU A 90 -12.89 1.31 -27.59
N GLN A 91 -11.88 2.13 -27.37
CA GLN A 91 -10.75 2.27 -28.31
C GLN A 91 -10.00 0.94 -28.48
N LEU A 92 -9.75 0.23 -27.41
CA LEU A 92 -9.09 -1.08 -27.44
C LEU A 92 -9.96 -2.11 -28.16
N ARG A 93 -11.27 -2.12 -27.92
CA ARG A 93 -12.22 -2.99 -28.65
C ARG A 93 -12.25 -2.67 -30.15
N ALA A 94 -12.24 -1.38 -30.50
CA ALA A 94 -12.16 -0.93 -31.89
C ALA A 94 -10.85 -1.34 -32.58
N ALA A 95 -9.74 -1.42 -31.81
CA ALA A 95 -8.45 -1.92 -32.28
C ALA A 95 -8.38 -3.46 -32.38
N GLY A 96 -9.42 -4.16 -31.96
CA GLY A 96 -9.48 -5.63 -31.99
C GLY A 96 -9.18 -6.33 -30.67
N TRP A 97 -9.14 -5.58 -29.56
CA TRP A 97 -9.10 -6.20 -28.24
C TRP A 97 -10.45 -6.83 -27.92
N ASN A 98 -10.44 -8.10 -27.60
CA ASN A 98 -11.62 -8.84 -27.19
C ASN A 98 -11.39 -9.36 -25.77
N GLU A 99 -12.33 -9.06 -24.89
CA GLU A 99 -12.36 -9.66 -23.56
C GLU A 99 -12.43 -11.20 -23.68
N LEU A 100 -11.74 -11.89 -22.80
CA LEU A 100 -11.82 -13.35 -22.78
C LEU A 100 -13.22 -13.75 -22.28
N PRO A 101 -13.90 -14.68 -22.98
CA PRO A 101 -15.22 -15.13 -22.58
C PRO A 101 -15.16 -15.75 -21.16
N ASN A 102 -16.13 -15.43 -20.32
CA ASN A 102 -16.31 -15.95 -18.97
C ASN A 102 -15.25 -15.51 -17.93
N HIS A 103 -14.64 -14.34 -18.10
CA HIS A 103 -13.61 -13.82 -17.20
C HIS A 103 -12.47 -14.82 -16.91
N LYS A 104 -12.20 -15.71 -17.82
CA LYS A 104 -11.04 -16.60 -17.74
C LYS A 104 -9.81 -15.84 -18.17
N TRP A 105 -9.09 -15.33 -17.19
CA TRP A 105 -7.80 -14.71 -17.38
C TRP A 105 -6.77 -15.80 -17.73
N ASN A 106 -6.36 -15.84 -18.99
CA ASN A 106 -5.50 -16.89 -19.51
C ASN A 106 -4.19 -16.38 -20.09
N ALA A 107 -3.85 -15.11 -19.85
CA ALA A 107 -2.63 -14.52 -20.39
C ALA A 107 -2.07 -13.45 -19.49
N TYR A 108 -0.74 -13.34 -19.51
CA TYR A 108 -0.04 -12.22 -18.89
C TYR A 108 -0.54 -10.88 -19.45
N GLY A 109 -0.69 -9.86 -18.58
CA GLY A 109 -0.98 -8.50 -19.01
C GLY A 109 -2.42 -8.25 -19.48
N GLU A 110 -3.36 -9.14 -19.22
CA GLU A 110 -4.77 -8.84 -19.46
C GLU A 110 -5.21 -7.65 -18.62
N ILE A 111 -5.82 -6.64 -19.28
CA ILE A 111 -6.31 -5.46 -18.60
C ILE A 111 -7.60 -5.83 -17.86
N ARG A 112 -7.56 -5.74 -16.53
CA ARG A 112 -8.73 -5.98 -15.67
C ARG A 112 -9.57 -4.75 -15.48
N GLN A 113 -8.91 -3.64 -15.22
CA GLN A 113 -9.53 -2.36 -14.92
C GLN A 113 -8.54 -1.23 -15.20
N ILE A 114 -9.05 -0.06 -15.54
CA ILE A 114 -8.28 1.19 -15.55
C ILE A 114 -9.02 2.18 -14.65
N LYS A 115 -8.47 2.41 -13.46
CA LYS A 115 -9.09 3.25 -12.44
C LYS A 115 -8.69 4.71 -12.63
N PHE A 116 -9.65 5.62 -12.61
CA PHE A 116 -9.44 7.06 -12.65
C PHE A 116 -9.84 7.66 -11.31
N ASP A 117 -8.89 8.26 -10.61
CA ASP A 117 -9.11 8.96 -9.34
C ASP A 117 -8.84 10.46 -9.52
N TRP A 118 -9.90 11.24 -9.62
CA TRP A 118 -9.87 12.68 -9.88
C TRP A 118 -9.85 13.46 -8.58
N LYS A 119 -8.80 14.26 -8.38
CA LYS A 119 -8.65 15.22 -7.28
C LYS A 119 -8.86 16.64 -7.82
N THR A 120 -10.08 16.95 -8.18
CA THR A 120 -10.44 18.24 -8.80
C THR A 120 -10.46 19.40 -7.81
N GLU A 121 -10.49 19.09 -6.52
CA GLU A 121 -10.36 20.06 -5.42
C GLU A 121 -8.94 20.64 -5.31
N TYR A 122 -7.93 20.02 -5.91
CA TYR A 122 -6.56 20.51 -5.94
C TYR A 122 -6.32 21.48 -7.09
N GLN A 123 -5.36 22.40 -6.94
CA GLN A 123 -5.01 23.36 -7.99
C GLN A 123 -3.48 23.44 -8.14
N PRO A 124 -2.95 23.05 -9.30
CA PRO A 124 -3.67 22.46 -10.45
C PRO A 124 -4.31 21.11 -10.07
N GLY A 125 -5.33 20.68 -10.82
CA GLY A 125 -5.99 19.41 -10.59
C GLY A 125 -5.02 18.23 -10.70
N ILE A 126 -5.26 17.18 -9.94
CA ILE A 126 -4.48 15.94 -9.99
C ILE A 126 -5.40 14.81 -10.44
N LEU A 127 -4.90 14.00 -11.35
CA LEU A 127 -5.54 12.76 -11.78
C LEU A 127 -4.57 11.61 -11.55
N ILE A 128 -5.03 10.58 -10.86
CA ILE A 128 -4.30 9.34 -10.71
C ILE A 128 -4.97 8.29 -11.60
N VAL A 129 -4.20 7.67 -12.47
CA VAL A 129 -4.66 6.55 -13.30
C VAL A 129 -3.92 5.30 -12.89
N SER A 130 -4.68 4.28 -12.51
CA SER A 130 -4.14 2.97 -12.08
C SER A 130 -4.69 1.87 -12.96
N PRO A 131 -3.98 1.48 -14.02
CA PRO A 131 -4.28 0.27 -14.76
C PRO A 131 -3.98 -0.96 -13.89
N GLN A 132 -4.88 -1.92 -13.93
CA GLN A 132 -4.71 -3.20 -13.28
C GLN A 132 -4.50 -4.28 -14.33
N LEU A 133 -3.32 -4.87 -14.33
CA LEU A 133 -2.92 -5.92 -15.27
C LEU A 133 -2.88 -7.26 -14.54
N TRP A 134 -3.41 -8.29 -15.17
CA TRP A 134 -3.33 -9.61 -14.60
C TRP A 134 -1.98 -10.26 -14.90
N ILE A 135 -1.31 -10.72 -13.85
CA ILE A 135 -0.09 -11.52 -13.94
C ILE A 135 -0.37 -12.87 -13.27
N PRO A 136 -0.16 -13.99 -13.98
CA PRO A 136 -0.42 -15.31 -13.41
C PRO A 136 0.48 -15.59 -12.23
N CYS A 137 -0.17 -15.65 -11.09
CA CYS A 137 0.40 -16.06 -9.84
C CYS A 137 -0.74 -16.66 -9.02
N GLY A 138 -0.49 -17.62 -8.18
CA GLY A 138 -1.49 -18.48 -7.56
C GLY A 138 -2.69 -17.83 -6.86
N GLY A 139 -2.72 -16.52 -6.68
CA GLY A 139 -3.81 -15.79 -6.04
C GLY A 139 -4.56 -14.80 -6.94
N GLY A 140 -3.99 -14.39 -8.05
CA GLY A 140 -4.71 -13.61 -9.08
C GLY A 140 -4.97 -12.14 -8.76
N ASP A 141 -4.21 -11.51 -7.89
CA ASP A 141 -4.28 -10.07 -7.74
C ASP A 141 -3.51 -9.36 -8.87
N PRO A 142 -4.08 -8.27 -9.43
CA PRO A 142 -3.48 -7.63 -10.59
C PRO A 142 -2.26 -6.81 -10.21
N ASP A 143 -1.22 -6.90 -11.03
CA ASP A 143 -0.17 -5.88 -11.04
C ASP A 143 -0.75 -4.52 -11.38
N SER A 144 -0.35 -3.51 -10.67
CA SER A 144 -0.87 -2.17 -10.82
C SER A 144 0.28 -1.17 -10.99
N VAL A 145 0.18 -0.38 -12.04
CA VAL A 145 1.04 0.77 -12.27
C VAL A 145 0.30 2.03 -11.88
N ILE A 146 1.00 3.04 -11.40
CA ILE A 146 0.41 4.33 -11.07
C ILE A 146 0.97 5.39 -12.01
N TYR A 147 0.07 6.10 -12.68
CA TYR A 147 0.36 7.32 -13.44
C TYR A 147 -0.31 8.50 -12.76
N VAL A 148 0.45 9.52 -12.45
CA VAL A 148 -0.10 10.76 -11.88
C VAL A 148 0.06 11.88 -12.89
N PHE A 149 -1.07 12.49 -13.22
CA PHE A 149 -1.16 13.62 -14.10
C PHE A 149 -1.51 14.88 -13.32
N GLN A 150 -0.95 15.99 -13.71
CA GLN A 150 -1.27 17.29 -13.16
C GLN A 150 -1.68 18.23 -14.29
N GLY A 151 -2.78 18.96 -14.11
CA GLY A 151 -3.24 19.78 -15.21
C GLY A 151 -4.57 20.50 -14.96
N ASN A 152 -5.22 20.81 -16.05
CA ASN A 152 -6.52 21.47 -16.05
C ASN A 152 -7.38 20.89 -17.18
N ALA A 153 -8.58 21.42 -17.36
CA ALA A 153 -9.54 20.93 -18.35
C ALA A 153 -9.06 20.88 -19.82
N ARG A 154 -7.90 21.43 -20.13
CA ARG A 154 -7.38 21.53 -21.50
C ARG A 154 -6.09 20.76 -21.74
N HIS A 155 -5.32 20.52 -20.69
CA HIS A 155 -4.01 19.87 -20.82
C HIS A 155 -3.61 19.20 -19.51
N TRP A 156 -3.11 17.97 -19.63
CA TRP A 156 -2.65 17.14 -18.55
C TRP A 156 -1.22 16.67 -18.81
N ASP A 157 -0.32 17.00 -17.91
CA ASP A 157 1.07 16.58 -17.95
C ASP A 157 1.26 15.36 -17.05
N LEU A 158 1.88 14.32 -17.56
CA LEU A 158 2.33 13.20 -16.74
C LEU A 158 3.48 13.67 -15.85
N VAL A 159 3.30 13.65 -14.53
CA VAL A 159 4.28 14.16 -13.56
C VAL A 159 4.92 13.07 -12.70
N LEU A 160 4.30 11.89 -12.63
CA LEU A 160 4.85 10.72 -11.93
C LEU A 160 4.38 9.42 -12.60
N SER A 161 5.28 8.45 -12.70
CA SER A 161 5.01 7.12 -13.22
C SER A 161 5.82 6.08 -12.44
N THR A 162 5.20 4.96 -12.07
CA THR A 162 5.84 3.87 -11.34
C THR A 162 6.21 2.67 -12.22
N ASP A 163 6.10 2.82 -13.54
CA ASP A 163 6.36 1.75 -14.51
C ASP A 163 7.84 1.49 -14.81
N SER A 164 8.73 2.34 -14.29
CA SER A 164 10.18 2.18 -14.48
C SER A 164 10.79 1.01 -13.72
N ASP A 165 10.15 0.59 -12.63
CA ASP A 165 10.65 -0.46 -11.73
C ASP A 165 10.26 -1.88 -12.17
N PHE A 166 9.81 -2.04 -13.41
CA PHE A 166 9.42 -3.33 -13.96
C PHE A 166 10.67 -4.19 -14.21
N ASP A 167 11.35 -4.59 -13.14
CA ASP A 167 12.43 -5.58 -13.22
C ASP A 167 11.85 -6.98 -13.21
N ALA A 168 12.37 -7.83 -14.09
CA ALA A 168 11.87 -9.19 -14.30
C ALA A 168 11.95 -10.09 -13.05
N GLN A 169 12.80 -9.73 -12.10
CA GLN A 169 12.99 -10.46 -10.87
C GLN A 169 12.02 -10.07 -9.77
N ASP A 170 11.58 -8.80 -9.75
CA ASP A 170 10.63 -8.27 -8.76
C ASP A 170 9.16 -8.51 -9.16
N GLN A 171 8.91 -8.86 -10.42
CA GLN A 171 7.54 -9.08 -10.95
C GLN A 171 6.78 -10.23 -10.30
N ARG A 172 7.47 -11.10 -9.58
CA ARG A 172 6.86 -12.26 -8.91
C ARG A 172 6.15 -11.88 -7.63
N ASP A 173 6.42 -10.68 -7.12
CA ASP A 173 6.11 -10.31 -5.74
C ASP A 173 5.12 -9.13 -5.62
N GLU A 174 4.57 -8.60 -6.74
CA GLU A 174 3.74 -7.41 -6.68
C GLU A 174 2.29 -7.68 -7.08
N SER A 175 1.45 -7.98 -6.11
CA SER A 175 0.00 -8.00 -6.27
C SER A 175 -0.62 -6.90 -5.42
N GLY A 176 -1.39 -6.05 -6.06
CA GLY A 176 -2.17 -5.05 -5.37
C GLY A 176 -1.34 -3.84 -4.88
N ILE A 177 -1.55 -2.72 -5.53
CA ILE A 177 -1.05 -1.44 -5.05
C ILE A 177 -2.20 -0.74 -4.32
N GLN A 178 -1.95 -0.40 -3.05
CA GLN A 178 -2.73 0.63 -2.37
C GLN A 178 -1.95 1.94 -2.44
N TYR A 179 -2.63 3.03 -2.70
CA TYR A 179 -2.00 4.34 -2.81
C TYR A 179 -2.87 5.44 -2.23
N ALA A 180 -2.21 6.49 -1.78
CA ALA A 180 -2.85 7.74 -1.43
C ALA A 180 -1.93 8.92 -1.74
N ILE A 181 -2.50 10.04 -2.16
CA ILE A 181 -1.78 11.26 -2.47
C ILE A 181 -2.07 12.33 -1.43
N SER A 182 -1.05 13.08 -1.02
CA SER A 182 -1.24 14.17 -0.09
C SER A 182 -1.95 15.36 -0.77
N PRO A 183 -2.74 16.14 -0.01
CA PRO A 183 -3.10 17.47 -0.45
C PRO A 183 -1.84 18.28 -0.81
N PRO A 184 -1.88 19.12 -1.85
CA PRO A 184 -0.78 20.02 -2.14
C PRO A 184 -0.57 21.03 -1.02
N ASP A 185 0.68 21.28 -0.64
CA ASP A 185 1.06 22.33 0.29
C ASP A 185 0.85 23.74 -0.33
N SER A 186 1.09 24.78 0.43
CA SER A 186 0.96 26.18 -0.04
C SER A 186 1.87 26.53 -1.23
N ARG A 187 2.86 25.69 -1.57
CA ARG A 187 3.76 25.81 -2.72
C ARG A 187 3.33 24.92 -3.89
N GLY A 188 2.22 24.18 -3.73
CA GLY A 188 1.73 23.21 -4.70
C GLY A 188 2.48 21.87 -4.71
N LYS A 189 3.33 21.61 -3.70
CA LYS A 189 4.02 20.31 -3.55
C LYS A 189 3.11 19.28 -2.90
N TRP A 190 3.21 18.06 -3.36
CA TRP A 190 2.50 16.89 -2.85
C TRP A 190 3.40 15.66 -2.93
N PHE A 191 3.06 14.61 -2.23
CA PHE A 191 3.73 13.32 -2.29
C PHE A 191 2.72 12.19 -2.45
N LEU A 192 3.19 11.08 -3.00
CA LEU A 192 2.42 9.85 -3.17
C LEU A 192 2.95 8.79 -2.21
N VAL A 193 2.06 8.18 -1.43
CA VAL A 193 2.37 7.01 -0.62
C VAL A 193 1.88 5.78 -1.36
N LEU A 194 2.76 4.83 -1.59
CA LEU A 194 2.46 3.53 -2.19
C LEU A 194 2.67 2.43 -1.18
N ALA A 195 1.79 1.46 -1.15
CA ALA A 195 2.00 0.19 -0.49
C ALA A 195 1.83 -0.93 -1.51
N ARG A 196 2.88 -1.72 -1.70
CA ARG A 196 2.90 -2.88 -2.56
C ARG A 196 2.83 -4.13 -1.70
N VAL A 197 1.76 -4.88 -1.87
CA VAL A 197 1.57 -6.16 -1.19
C VAL A 197 1.90 -7.25 -2.19
N PRO A 198 2.90 -8.10 -1.95
CA PRO A 198 3.22 -9.17 -2.87
C PRO A 198 2.09 -10.20 -2.94
N PRO A 199 1.90 -10.85 -4.09
CA PRO A 199 0.97 -11.96 -4.19
C PRO A 199 1.49 -13.12 -3.35
N SER A 200 0.62 -13.78 -2.62
CA SER A 200 0.99 -15.00 -1.87
C SER A 200 1.12 -16.21 -2.82
N CYS A 201 1.98 -16.09 -3.85
CA CYS A 201 2.15 -17.10 -4.87
C CYS A 201 2.99 -18.30 -4.44
N SER A 202 3.81 -18.13 -3.44
CA SER A 202 4.85 -19.14 -3.11
C SER A 202 4.76 -19.65 -1.69
N GLY A 203 3.77 -19.24 -0.89
CA GLY A 203 3.75 -19.57 0.54
C GLY A 203 4.98 -19.04 1.30
N ARG A 204 5.72 -18.10 0.70
CA ARG A 204 6.83 -17.40 1.37
C ARG A 204 6.25 -16.26 2.21
N ASP A 205 7.04 -15.86 3.18
CA ASP A 205 6.73 -14.72 4.02
C ASP A 205 6.40 -13.50 3.17
N ASP A 206 5.18 -13.01 3.28
CA ASP A 206 4.73 -11.83 2.56
C ASP A 206 5.47 -10.59 3.08
N VAL A 207 6.02 -9.82 2.17
CA VAL A 207 6.72 -8.56 2.48
C VAL A 207 5.91 -7.42 1.89
N VAL A 208 5.44 -6.51 2.73
CA VAL A 208 4.85 -5.24 2.26
C VAL A 208 5.95 -4.23 2.06
N ARG A 209 6.01 -3.64 0.88
CA ARG A 209 6.93 -2.55 0.57
C ARG A 209 6.16 -1.24 0.54
N TYR A 210 6.63 -0.28 1.31
CA TYR A 210 6.12 1.09 1.31
C TYR A 210 7.10 2.00 0.61
N GLU A 211 6.58 2.88 -0.21
CA GLU A 211 7.35 3.93 -0.87
C GLU A 211 6.64 5.26 -0.72
N VAL A 212 7.41 6.30 -0.47
CA VAL A 212 6.94 7.68 -0.53
C VAL A 212 7.68 8.37 -1.66
N LEU A 213 6.92 8.83 -2.64
CA LEU A 213 7.42 9.39 -3.87
C LEU A 213 7.04 10.85 -4.00
N ASP A 214 8.00 11.69 -4.38
CA ASP A 214 7.80 13.08 -4.79
C ASP A 214 7.98 13.15 -6.31
N PRO A 215 7.22 13.99 -7.04
CA PRO A 215 7.47 14.22 -8.45
C PRO A 215 8.94 14.58 -8.70
N GLY A 216 9.59 13.79 -9.53
CA GLY A 216 10.98 14.04 -9.94
C GLY A 216 11.07 15.04 -11.10
N PRO A 217 12.29 15.29 -11.58
CA PRO A 217 12.50 16.15 -12.74
C PRO A 217 11.89 15.57 -14.03
N LYS A 218 11.63 14.28 -14.06
CA LYS A 218 10.91 13.56 -15.11
C LYS A 218 9.92 12.60 -14.47
N ALA A 219 8.79 12.42 -15.10
CA ALA A 219 7.72 11.54 -14.59
C ALA A 219 8.18 10.10 -14.30
N ALA A 220 9.06 9.56 -15.13
CA ALA A 220 9.63 8.21 -14.97
C ALA A 220 10.78 8.14 -13.94
N GLU A 221 11.17 9.24 -13.36
CA GLU A 221 12.26 9.35 -12.38
C GLU A 221 11.76 10.06 -11.12
N PRO A 222 10.76 9.50 -10.39
CA PRO A 222 10.28 10.10 -9.15
C PRO A 222 11.39 10.12 -8.10
N THR A 223 11.35 11.12 -7.24
CA THR A 223 12.27 11.18 -6.10
C THR A 223 11.73 10.27 -5.00
N VAL A 224 12.47 9.23 -4.66
CA VAL A 224 12.10 8.34 -3.55
C VAL A 224 12.50 8.98 -2.23
N LEU A 225 11.53 9.36 -1.41
CA LEU A 225 11.74 9.98 -0.11
C LEU A 225 11.89 8.93 1.01
N LEU A 226 11.18 7.81 0.88
CA LEU A 226 11.23 6.68 1.81
C LEU A 226 11.01 5.39 1.04
N THR A 227 11.82 4.38 1.35
CA THR A 227 11.51 2.97 1.08
C THR A 227 11.58 2.21 2.39
N HIS A 228 10.55 1.46 2.70
CA HIS A 228 10.49 0.60 3.88
C HIS A 228 9.89 -0.73 3.49
N GLN A 229 10.43 -1.81 4.04
CA GLN A 229 9.89 -3.16 3.87
C GLN A 229 9.55 -3.74 5.22
N GLU A 230 8.36 -4.32 5.32
CA GLU A 230 7.92 -5.02 6.52
C GLU A 230 7.45 -6.43 6.16
N LYS A 231 7.90 -7.39 6.95
CA LYS A 231 7.52 -8.78 6.78
C LYS A 231 6.17 -9.02 7.46
N LEU A 232 5.17 -9.43 6.69
CA LEU A 232 3.92 -9.89 7.24
C LEU A 232 4.10 -11.32 7.77
N VAL A 233 3.60 -11.58 8.96
CA VAL A 233 3.67 -12.91 9.58
C VAL A 233 2.31 -13.59 9.47
N GLY A 234 2.24 -14.68 8.67
CA GLY A 234 1.07 -15.56 8.54
C GLY A 234 0.16 -15.28 7.35
N ASP A 235 -0.73 -16.23 7.05
CA ASP A 235 -1.73 -16.17 5.95
C ASP A 235 -2.85 -15.14 6.20
N PHE A 236 -2.60 -14.17 7.03
CA PHE A 236 -3.55 -13.17 7.43
C PHE A 236 -3.45 -11.97 6.48
N ASN A 237 -4.54 -11.65 5.81
CA ASN A 237 -4.67 -10.43 5.02
C ASN A 237 -5.24 -9.32 5.92
N PRO A 238 -4.38 -8.63 6.70
CA PRO A 238 -4.84 -7.67 7.68
C PRO A 238 -5.39 -6.43 6.99
N PRO A 239 -6.31 -5.71 7.62
CA PRO A 239 -6.71 -4.42 7.12
C PRO A 239 -5.48 -3.52 7.07
N PHE A 240 -5.25 -2.99 5.88
CA PHE A 240 -4.21 -2.01 5.61
C PHE A 240 -4.88 -0.69 5.25
N LEU A 241 -4.56 0.37 5.98
CA LEU A 241 -5.13 1.70 5.74
C LEU A 241 -4.00 2.72 5.60
N LEU A 242 -4.10 3.52 4.55
CA LEU A 242 -3.29 4.71 4.36
C LEU A 242 -4.12 5.94 4.74
N ASP A 243 -3.60 6.74 5.66
CA ASP A 243 -4.13 8.04 6.03
C ASP A 243 -3.08 9.10 5.68
N VAL A 244 -3.37 9.97 4.70
CA VAL A 244 -2.38 10.87 4.12
C VAL A 244 -2.88 12.32 4.18
N HIS A 245 -2.04 13.17 4.74
CA HIS A 245 -2.27 14.60 4.94
C HIS A 245 -1.19 15.45 4.24
N GLU A 246 -1.30 16.76 4.31
CA GLU A 246 -0.41 17.70 3.62
C GLU A 246 1.09 17.48 3.94
N ASP A 247 1.41 17.23 5.21
CA ASP A 247 2.79 17.13 5.70
C ASP A 247 3.08 15.87 6.53
N TRP A 248 2.12 14.94 6.60
CA TRP A 248 2.30 13.66 7.29
C TRP A 248 1.41 12.56 6.70
N PHE A 249 1.78 11.33 6.98
CA PHE A 249 0.94 10.16 6.69
C PHE A 249 1.05 9.14 7.80
N ALA A 250 0.04 8.26 7.88
CA ALA A 250 0.03 7.11 8.75
C ALA A 250 -0.30 5.85 7.97
N ILE A 251 0.37 4.77 8.34
CA ILE A 251 0.12 3.43 7.86
C ILE A 251 -0.43 2.63 9.03
N THR A 252 -1.65 2.15 8.90
CA THR A 252 -2.29 1.28 9.88
C THR A 252 -2.32 -0.14 9.35
N GLU A 253 -1.73 -1.05 10.09
CA GLU A 253 -1.63 -2.47 9.74
C GLU A 253 -2.18 -3.33 10.86
N GLY A 254 -3.03 -4.29 10.49
CA GLY A 254 -3.32 -5.40 11.37
C GLY A 254 -2.23 -6.46 11.22
N LYS A 255 -1.65 -6.94 12.29
CA LYS A 255 -0.66 -8.02 12.25
C LYS A 255 -0.75 -8.94 13.47
N LEU A 256 -0.21 -10.12 13.34
CA LEU A 256 0.02 -10.96 14.51
C LEU A 256 1.15 -10.35 15.34
N ARG A 257 0.87 -10.13 16.62
CA ARG A 257 1.92 -9.72 17.57
C ARG A 257 2.95 -10.81 17.73
N ARG A 258 4.19 -10.42 17.77
CA ARG A 258 5.31 -11.34 17.95
C ARG A 258 5.31 -12.00 19.34
N LEU A 259 4.90 -11.24 20.36
CA LEU A 259 4.98 -11.67 21.74
C LEU A 259 3.88 -12.65 22.17
N ASP A 260 2.73 -12.70 21.50
CA ASP A 260 1.61 -13.58 21.92
C ASP A 260 0.80 -14.16 20.76
N ARG A 261 1.19 -13.91 19.51
CA ARG A 261 0.44 -14.26 18.29
C ARG A 261 -1.01 -13.77 18.29
N GLY A 262 -1.38 -12.90 19.22
CA GLY A 262 -2.67 -12.23 19.18
C GLY A 262 -2.73 -11.25 18.01
N LEU A 263 -3.92 -11.02 17.48
CA LEU A 263 -4.14 -9.96 16.51
C LEU A 263 -3.88 -8.60 17.17
N GLY A 264 -3.06 -7.79 16.54
CA GLY A 264 -2.71 -6.45 16.97
C GLY A 264 -2.82 -5.45 15.83
N VAL A 265 -2.76 -4.17 16.17
CA VAL A 265 -2.74 -3.06 15.22
C VAL A 265 -1.48 -2.25 15.42
N THR A 266 -0.72 -2.10 14.34
CA THR A 266 0.44 -1.20 14.29
C THR A 266 0.07 0.04 13.52
N ILE A 267 0.35 1.22 14.09
CA ILE A 267 0.19 2.51 13.40
C ILE A 267 1.58 3.14 13.30
N SER A 268 2.08 3.23 12.08
CA SER A 268 3.33 3.92 11.79
C SER A 268 3.03 5.30 11.22
N ARG A 269 3.39 6.35 11.95
CA ARG A 269 3.18 7.73 11.52
C ARG A 269 4.49 8.37 11.12
N TYR A 270 4.46 9.07 9.99
CA TYR A 270 5.62 9.74 9.42
C TYR A 270 5.30 11.20 9.12
N GLN A 271 6.24 12.07 9.36
CA GLN A 271 6.19 13.46 8.92
C GLN A 271 7.06 13.63 7.68
N VAL A 272 6.51 14.32 6.69
CA VAL A 272 7.21 14.66 5.45
C VAL A 272 7.58 16.14 5.52
N ARG A 273 8.89 16.43 5.48
CA ARG A 273 9.40 17.80 5.48
C ARG A 273 10.42 17.94 4.38
N GLU A 274 10.16 18.85 3.45
CA GLU A 274 11.01 19.09 2.29
C GLU A 274 11.25 17.77 1.52
N ASN A 275 12.47 17.22 1.59
CA ASN A 275 12.84 15.97 0.94
C ASN A 275 13.19 14.88 1.97
N GLN A 276 12.64 14.94 3.17
CA GLN A 276 12.91 14.00 4.24
C GLN A 276 11.60 13.45 4.82
N VAL A 277 11.60 12.15 5.08
CA VAL A 277 10.54 11.47 5.80
C VAL A 277 11.09 11.02 7.14
N GLN A 278 10.48 11.50 8.21
CA GLN A 278 10.86 11.16 9.58
C GLN A 278 9.72 10.41 10.26
N ARG A 279 10.03 9.26 10.84
CA ARG A 279 9.07 8.54 11.67
C ARG A 279 8.76 9.36 12.92
N ILE A 280 7.47 9.57 13.15
CA ILE A 280 6.95 10.13 14.39
C ILE A 280 6.66 8.95 15.34
N ALA A 281 6.39 9.26 16.61
CA ALA A 281 6.07 8.27 17.64
C ALA A 281 5.17 7.13 17.15
N PRO A 282 5.46 5.88 17.55
CA PRO A 282 4.53 4.79 17.31
C PRO A 282 3.21 5.11 18.02
N LEU A 283 2.12 5.08 17.26
CA LEU A 283 0.78 5.22 17.78
C LEU A 283 0.23 3.80 17.95
N ALA A 284 0.41 3.22 19.11
CA ALA A 284 -0.26 1.98 19.44
C ALA A 284 -1.66 2.28 20.02
N LEU A 285 -2.63 1.44 19.70
CA LEU A 285 -3.97 1.56 20.30
C LEU A 285 -3.99 0.99 21.72
N THR A 286 -3.20 -0.04 21.97
CA THR A 286 -3.15 -0.76 23.24
C THR A 286 -1.71 -0.85 23.77
N PRO A 287 -1.53 -1.04 25.09
CA PRO A 287 -0.20 -1.28 25.68
C PRO A 287 0.49 -2.52 25.11
N GLN A 288 -0.27 -3.56 24.73
CA GLN A 288 0.25 -4.78 24.12
C GLN A 288 0.84 -4.50 22.73
N ASP A 289 0.11 -3.77 21.90
CA ASP A 289 0.55 -3.41 20.56
C ASP A 289 1.78 -2.50 20.63
N PHE A 290 1.82 -1.59 21.61
CA PHE A 290 2.99 -0.75 21.85
C PHE A 290 4.20 -1.57 22.28
N LEU A 291 4.03 -2.51 23.22
CA LEU A 291 5.11 -3.38 23.65
C LEU A 291 5.66 -4.22 22.51
N ASP A 292 4.77 -4.78 21.70
CA ASP A 292 5.14 -5.58 20.53
C ASP A 292 5.96 -4.76 19.52
N GLN A 293 5.54 -3.53 19.22
CA GLN A 293 6.30 -2.61 18.38
C GLN A 293 7.65 -2.26 19.01
N TRP A 294 7.68 -1.92 20.29
CA TRP A 294 8.90 -1.56 20.99
C TRP A 294 9.96 -2.66 20.92
N VAL A 295 9.56 -3.92 21.08
CA VAL A 295 10.45 -5.09 20.98
C VAL A 295 10.96 -5.30 19.55
N GLN A 296 10.20 -4.98 18.54
CA GLN A 296 10.58 -5.18 17.14
C GLN A 296 11.45 -4.04 16.57
N LEU A 297 11.39 -2.84 17.15
CA LEU A 297 12.18 -1.72 16.68
C LEU A 297 13.67 -1.93 16.95
N PRO A 298 14.58 -1.42 16.10
CA PRO A 298 15.99 -1.26 16.48
C PRO A 298 16.12 -0.41 17.74
N TRP A 299 17.11 -0.71 18.60
CA TRP A 299 17.27 0.03 19.86
C TRP A 299 17.41 1.55 19.67
N ALA A 300 18.03 2.00 18.58
CA ALA A 300 18.14 3.42 18.26
C ALA A 300 16.79 4.14 18.25
N ASP A 301 15.75 3.46 17.76
CA ASP A 301 14.38 3.95 17.72
C ASP A 301 13.64 3.65 19.02
N ALA A 302 13.72 2.41 19.53
CA ALA A 302 13.07 2.00 20.78
C ALA A 302 13.50 2.84 21.99
N SER A 303 14.74 3.33 22.01
CA SER A 303 15.28 4.17 23.08
C SER A 303 14.52 5.49 23.26
N GLN A 304 13.93 6.03 22.21
CA GLN A 304 13.14 7.26 22.25
C GLN A 304 11.86 7.08 23.10
N TRP A 305 11.37 5.85 23.17
CA TRP A 305 10.17 5.44 23.92
C TRP A 305 10.49 4.74 25.23
N SER A 306 11.74 4.82 25.65
CA SER A 306 12.27 4.21 26.86
C SER A 306 12.60 5.31 27.87
N LYS A 307 11.66 5.62 28.78
CA LYS A 307 11.78 6.72 29.76
C LYS A 307 11.92 6.19 31.17
N GLY A 308 12.83 5.26 31.39
CA GLY A 308 13.13 4.73 32.74
C GLY A 308 14.29 5.42 33.42
N PRO A 309 14.43 5.24 34.73
CA PRO A 309 15.54 5.78 35.50
C PRO A 309 16.92 5.19 35.15
N SER A 310 16.92 4.12 34.34
CA SER A 310 18.15 3.42 33.91
C SER A 310 17.99 2.99 32.44
N GLY A 311 18.44 3.83 31.52
CA GLY A 311 18.41 3.55 30.07
C GLY A 311 19.17 2.29 29.68
N ASP A 312 20.30 2.00 30.38
CA ASP A 312 21.11 0.82 30.11
C ASP A 312 20.36 -0.48 30.43
N ALA A 313 19.64 -0.50 31.58
CA ALA A 313 18.83 -1.67 31.93
C ALA A 313 17.68 -1.92 30.94
N LEU A 314 17.04 -0.88 30.42
CA LEU A 314 16.01 -1.03 29.40
C LEU A 314 16.60 -1.53 28.06
N LYS A 315 17.82 -1.14 27.73
CA LYS A 315 18.53 -1.66 26.55
C LYS A 315 18.82 -3.16 26.66
N GLU A 316 19.25 -3.61 27.83
CA GLU A 316 19.48 -5.03 28.08
C GLU A 316 18.18 -5.84 27.94
N TRP A 317 17.11 -5.38 28.57
CA TRP A 317 15.80 -6.01 28.46
C TRP A 317 15.25 -6.01 27.03
N HIS A 318 15.40 -4.90 26.32
CA HIS A 318 15.03 -4.83 24.92
C HIS A 318 15.78 -5.87 24.08
N SER A 319 17.11 -5.98 24.29
CA SER A 319 17.93 -6.97 23.58
C SER A 319 17.52 -8.40 23.93
N GLU A 320 17.17 -8.68 25.19
CA GLU A 320 16.69 -10.00 25.60
C GLU A 320 15.35 -10.33 24.94
N LEU A 321 14.35 -9.44 25.03
CA LEU A 321 13.01 -9.64 24.45
C LEU A 321 13.05 -9.73 22.94
N SER A 322 13.83 -8.91 22.25
CA SER A 322 13.96 -8.94 20.79
C SER A 322 14.70 -10.19 20.27
N GLY A 323 15.48 -10.85 21.12
CA GLY A 323 16.16 -12.10 20.81
C GLY A 323 15.33 -13.36 21.01
N LEU A 324 14.15 -13.26 21.66
CA LEU A 324 13.30 -14.44 21.91
C LEU A 324 12.65 -14.94 20.62
N LEU A 325 12.38 -16.25 20.57
CA LEU A 325 11.63 -16.85 19.48
C LEU A 325 10.16 -16.39 19.54
N PRO A 326 9.51 -16.10 18.41
CA PRO A 326 8.13 -15.63 18.40
C PRO A 326 7.14 -16.55 19.11
N ASP A 327 7.37 -17.86 19.08
CA ASP A 327 6.48 -18.87 19.64
C ASP A 327 6.76 -19.20 21.12
N SER A 328 7.70 -18.51 21.72
CA SER A 328 8.19 -18.79 23.06
C SER A 328 7.75 -17.77 24.09
N THR A 329 6.85 -16.88 23.72
CA THR A 329 6.35 -15.83 24.61
C THR A 329 4.83 -15.75 24.56
N GLU A 330 4.23 -15.31 25.66
CA GLU A 330 2.79 -15.09 25.81
C GLU A 330 2.53 -13.86 26.67
N ILE A 331 1.69 -12.94 26.19
CA ILE A 331 1.16 -11.86 27.04
C ILE A 331 -0.01 -12.43 27.86
N ARG A 332 0.23 -12.68 29.15
CA ARG A 332 -0.76 -13.32 30.03
C ARG A 332 -1.78 -12.38 30.61
N SER A 333 -1.36 -11.16 30.89
CA SER A 333 -2.26 -10.18 31.50
C SER A 333 -1.80 -8.76 31.24
N VAL A 334 -2.76 -7.84 31.28
CA VAL A 334 -2.55 -6.41 31.30
C VAL A 334 -3.31 -5.83 32.48
N HIS A 335 -2.61 -5.13 33.34
CA HIS A 335 -3.18 -4.51 34.53
C HIS A 335 -3.14 -3.00 34.39
N LEU A 336 -4.22 -2.33 34.73
CA LEU A 336 -4.21 -0.89 34.90
C LEU A 336 -3.63 -0.59 36.30
N CYS A 337 -2.59 0.23 36.37
CA CYS A 337 -1.97 0.60 37.63
C CYS A 337 -2.64 1.87 38.18
N SER A 338 -3.12 1.79 39.41
CA SER A 338 -3.66 2.94 40.15
C SER A 338 -2.50 3.77 40.71
N GLY A 339 -2.44 5.07 40.40
CA GLY A 339 -1.47 5.98 41.00
C GLY A 339 -0.76 6.93 40.04
N SER A 340 -1.14 6.93 38.76
CA SER A 340 -0.69 8.01 37.88
C SER A 340 -1.43 9.31 38.23
N GLU A 341 -0.69 10.39 38.36
CA GLU A 341 -1.25 11.73 38.55
C GLU A 341 -2.24 12.09 37.46
N ALA A 342 -3.17 12.97 37.75
CA ALA A 342 -4.32 13.29 36.89
C ALA A 342 -3.95 13.43 35.40
N GLY A 343 -4.33 12.44 34.59
CA GLY A 343 -4.18 12.45 33.14
C GLY A 343 -3.24 11.38 32.56
N ASP A 344 -2.37 10.79 33.34
CA ASP A 344 -1.43 9.75 32.88
C ASP A 344 -1.90 8.37 33.30
N ALA A 345 -2.14 7.49 32.33
CA ALA A 345 -2.48 6.11 32.58
C ALA A 345 -1.23 5.24 32.59
N GLY A 346 -1.11 4.35 33.58
CA GLY A 346 -0.06 3.36 33.68
C GLY A 346 -0.60 1.95 33.54
N TRP A 347 0.13 1.10 32.86
CA TRP A 347 -0.20 -0.31 32.68
C TRP A 347 0.98 -1.19 33.07
N LEU A 348 0.67 -2.38 33.54
CA LEU A 348 1.60 -3.46 33.74
C LEU A 348 1.24 -4.59 32.78
N VAL A 349 2.15 -4.91 31.88
CA VAL A 349 2.02 -6.03 30.94
C VAL A 349 2.85 -7.20 31.48
N GLU A 350 2.19 -8.33 31.73
CA GLU A 350 2.85 -9.57 32.13
C GLU A 350 3.15 -10.41 30.90
N VAL A 351 4.44 -10.67 30.67
CA VAL A 351 4.95 -11.53 29.59
C VAL A 351 5.51 -12.81 30.20
N TRP A 352 4.96 -13.94 29.80
CA TRP A 352 5.50 -15.25 30.12
C TRP A 352 6.46 -15.71 29.04
N ILE A 353 7.55 -16.40 29.41
CA ILE A 353 8.57 -16.91 28.50
C ILE A 353 8.72 -18.42 28.70
N ASP A 354 8.63 -19.16 27.61
CA ASP A 354 8.90 -20.60 27.61
C ASP A 354 10.41 -20.86 27.68
N GLN A 355 10.87 -21.33 28.82
CA GLN A 355 12.26 -21.64 29.05
C GLN A 355 12.76 -22.87 28.29
N GLN A 356 11.87 -23.75 27.85
CA GLN A 356 12.27 -24.90 27.01
C GLN A 356 12.68 -24.45 25.62
N LEU A 357 11.97 -23.47 25.08
CA LEU A 357 12.32 -22.87 23.78
C LEU A 357 13.41 -21.82 23.86
N ASN A 358 13.60 -21.20 25.04
CA ASN A 358 14.64 -20.19 25.30
C ASN A 358 15.50 -20.57 26.53
N PRO A 359 16.35 -21.57 26.42
CA PRO A 359 17.13 -22.08 27.57
C PRO A 359 18.18 -21.06 28.09
N SER A 360 18.51 -20.03 27.32
CA SER A 360 19.41 -18.94 27.72
C SER A 360 18.75 -17.96 28.69
N THR A 361 17.42 -17.87 28.68
CA THR A 361 16.65 -16.96 29.55
C THR A 361 16.40 -17.61 30.90
N LYS A 362 16.85 -16.94 31.96
CA LYS A 362 16.64 -17.40 33.34
C LYS A 362 15.29 -16.97 33.94
N LYS A 363 14.57 -16.10 33.24
CA LYS A 363 13.31 -15.50 33.71
C LYS A 363 12.13 -16.16 33.02
N GLN A 364 11.14 -16.54 33.80
CA GLN A 364 9.91 -17.13 33.27
C GLN A 364 8.78 -16.09 33.12
N ASN A 365 8.77 -15.09 33.97
CA ASN A 365 7.81 -13.99 33.91
C ASN A 365 8.53 -12.66 33.92
N LEU A 366 8.11 -11.75 33.08
CA LEU A 366 8.54 -10.35 33.06
C LEU A 366 7.31 -9.45 33.22
N TYR A 367 7.51 -8.38 33.95
CA TYR A 367 6.51 -7.36 34.23
C TYR A 367 6.99 -6.04 33.66
N ILE A 368 6.30 -5.56 32.62
CA ILE A 368 6.69 -4.39 31.85
C ILE A 368 5.74 -3.26 32.20
N GLU A 369 6.28 -2.21 32.79
CA GLU A 369 5.55 -1.01 33.13
C GLU A 369 5.53 -0.06 31.93
N ILE A 370 4.32 0.26 31.46
CA ILE A 370 4.05 1.14 30.34
C ILE A 370 3.27 2.34 30.86
N ALA A 371 3.73 3.53 30.56
CA ALA A 371 2.99 4.75 30.86
C ALA A 371 2.57 5.45 29.55
N LYS A 372 1.49 6.25 29.61
CA LYS A 372 1.02 7.08 28.49
C LYS A 372 0.96 8.52 28.94
N THR A 373 1.84 9.34 28.38
CA THR A 373 1.95 10.77 28.68
C THR A 373 1.72 11.58 27.41
N GLY A 374 0.78 12.54 27.43
CA GLY A 374 0.47 13.34 26.26
C GLY A 374 -0.03 12.51 25.06
N GLY A 375 -0.71 11.39 25.32
CA GLY A 375 -1.19 10.49 24.28
C GLY A 375 -0.18 9.45 23.77
N VAL A 376 1.09 9.53 24.18
CA VAL A 376 2.19 8.67 23.71
C VAL A 376 2.57 7.65 24.77
N PHE A 377 2.66 6.37 24.36
CA PHE A 377 3.16 5.30 25.21
C PHE A 377 4.69 5.32 25.36
N HIS A 378 5.17 4.91 26.52
CA HIS A 378 6.60 4.68 26.74
C HIS A 378 6.83 3.58 27.79
N ILE A 379 7.91 2.84 27.66
CA ILE A 379 8.36 1.88 28.68
C ILE A 379 9.03 2.66 29.79
N SER A 380 8.56 2.45 31.02
CA SER A 380 9.17 3.07 32.21
C SER A 380 10.07 2.09 32.96
N GLN A 381 9.71 0.80 32.99
CA GLN A 381 10.50 -0.21 33.68
C GLN A 381 10.18 -1.63 33.18
N VAL A 382 11.16 -2.53 33.33
CA VAL A 382 11.00 -3.98 33.17
C VAL A 382 11.50 -4.66 34.45
N ARG A 383 10.74 -5.59 34.99
CA ARG A 383 11.04 -6.32 36.24
C ARG A 383 10.75 -7.80 36.08
N ASP A 384 11.36 -8.62 36.92
CA ASP A 384 11.11 -10.06 37.06
C ASP A 384 10.22 -10.40 38.29
N VAL A 385 9.80 -9.37 39.02
CA VAL A 385 8.92 -9.50 40.20
C VAL A 385 7.72 -8.59 40.03
N HIS A 386 6.54 -9.11 40.28
CA HIS A 386 5.29 -8.34 40.19
C HIS A 386 5.32 -7.15 41.18
N PRO A 387 5.17 -5.91 40.71
CA PRO A 387 5.17 -4.75 41.58
C PRO A 387 3.89 -4.70 42.43
N ALA A 388 4.06 -4.29 43.68
CA ALA A 388 2.95 -3.99 44.55
C ALA A 388 2.25 -2.71 44.06
N GLY A 389 0.94 -2.74 43.87
CA GLY A 389 0.16 -1.53 43.49
C GLY A 389 -0.57 -1.59 42.15
N CYS A 390 -0.21 -2.51 41.26
CA CYS A 390 -1.02 -2.78 40.08
C CYS A 390 -2.03 -3.86 40.40
N GLN A 391 -3.26 -3.48 40.75
CA GLN A 391 -4.31 -4.43 41.11
C GLN A 391 -5.41 -4.43 40.05
N GLY A 392 -5.91 -5.62 39.75
CA GLY A 392 -7.00 -5.85 38.81
C GLY A 392 -6.56 -6.35 37.47
N LYS A 393 -7.02 -7.53 37.07
CA LYS A 393 -6.84 -8.01 35.70
C LYS A 393 -7.80 -7.25 34.80
N THR A 394 -7.29 -6.37 33.96
CA THR A 394 -8.06 -5.94 32.79
C THR A 394 -8.01 -7.11 31.80
N PRO A 395 -9.14 -7.67 31.38
CA PRO A 395 -9.12 -8.70 30.36
C PRO A 395 -8.36 -8.16 29.15
N LEU A 396 -7.52 -9.01 28.55
CA LEU A 396 -6.95 -8.75 27.24
C LEU A 396 -8.09 -8.29 26.34
N MET A 397 -8.05 -7.04 25.85
CA MET A 397 -9.12 -6.58 24.96
C MET A 397 -9.06 -7.47 23.73
N PRO A 398 -10.12 -8.25 23.42
CA PRO A 398 -10.17 -8.94 22.16
C PRO A 398 -10.08 -7.88 21.05
N PHE A 399 -9.34 -8.18 20.00
CA PHE A 399 -9.34 -7.38 18.80
C PHE A 399 -10.78 -7.29 18.30
N MET A 400 -11.37 -6.10 18.37
CA MET A 400 -12.67 -5.85 17.77
C MET A 400 -12.42 -5.29 16.37
N GLU A 401 -12.70 -6.09 15.34
CA GLU A 401 -12.66 -5.69 13.92
C GLU A 401 -13.44 -4.39 13.62
N HIS A 402 -14.32 -3.99 14.54
CA HIS A 402 -15.23 -2.85 14.37
C HIS A 402 -14.73 -1.55 15.01
N ASN A 403 -13.55 -1.54 15.64
CA ASN A 403 -13.01 -0.37 16.32
C ASN A 403 -11.73 0.18 15.66
N LEU A 404 -11.53 -0.04 14.39
CA LEU A 404 -10.61 0.81 13.66
C LEU A 404 -11.23 2.21 13.68
N PRO A 405 -10.56 3.21 14.26
CA PRO A 405 -11.11 4.56 14.26
C PRO A 405 -11.35 4.98 12.81
N ALA A 406 -12.59 5.38 12.51
CA ALA A 406 -12.87 6.16 11.33
C ALA A 406 -12.17 7.51 11.57
N TRP A 407 -11.06 7.71 10.89
CA TRP A 407 -10.31 8.96 10.87
C TRP A 407 -10.92 9.94 9.87
#